data_2c4d1149c067969be92baf55eb5c4b80
#
_entry.id   2c4d1149c067969be92baf55eb5c4b80
#
_cell.length_a   1.000
_cell.length_b   1.000
_cell.length_c   1.000
_cell.angle_alpha   90.00
_cell.angle_beta   90.00
_cell.angle_gamma   90.00
#
_symmetry.space_group_name_H-M   'P 1'
#
loop_
_entity.id
_entity.type
_entity.pdbx_description
1 polymer ?
#
loop_
_entity_poly.entity_id
_entity_poly.type
_entity_poly.pdbx_seq_one_letter_code
_entity_poly.pdbx_strand_id
1 'polypeptide(L)'
;MERRRFGRSGWEVPVIGLGTWQTFDVGAESQALAREVVDVVWEAGTRLFDSSPMYGRAQQVLAGALGQRREEAIVATKIWTPSAAEARAQFDEQLGLYGRVEIEQIHNLVGWREYLPWLEEERDAGRVDLIGATHYSPSAFDELEEVMRTGRIDAIQVPYNPEERDAEKRILPLAAELDLGVIAMRPLGAGALVNRYGATELLKWTLSDERVHVAIPATSNPEHAQANVSAAPGAQT
;
A
#
# COMPACT_ATOMS: atom_id res chain seq x y z
N MET A 1 -11.99 -6.96 12.33
CA MET A 1 -11.65 -6.81 10.89
C MET A 1 -11.08 -8.12 10.37
N GLU A 2 -11.56 -8.61 9.21
CA GLU A 2 -11.00 -9.79 8.53
C GLU A 2 -9.51 -9.62 8.25
N ARG A 3 -8.78 -10.73 8.25
CA ARG A 3 -7.37 -10.78 7.87
C ARG A 3 -7.20 -11.82 6.77
N ARG A 4 -6.25 -11.58 5.86
CA ARG A 4 -5.91 -12.51 4.78
C ARG A 4 -4.42 -12.82 4.79
N ARG A 5 -4.07 -14.06 4.45
CA ARG A 5 -2.69 -14.46 4.25
C ARG A 5 -2.12 -13.70 3.05
N PHE A 6 -1.06 -12.95 3.26
CA PHE A 6 -0.46 -12.06 2.28
C PHE A 6 0.55 -12.82 1.40
N GLY A 7 0.02 -13.53 0.41
CA GLY A 7 0.82 -14.35 -0.48
C GLY A 7 1.76 -15.31 0.26
N ARG A 8 2.89 -15.61 -0.36
CA ARG A 8 3.90 -16.51 0.17
C ARG A 8 4.65 -16.00 1.42
N SER A 9 4.50 -14.72 1.77
CA SER A 9 5.10 -14.18 2.99
C SER A 9 4.60 -14.87 4.27
N GLY A 10 3.40 -15.43 4.22
CA GLY A 10 2.73 -16.03 5.37
C GLY A 10 2.20 -15.00 6.38
N TRP A 11 2.34 -13.71 6.12
CA TRP A 11 1.78 -12.69 7.00
C TRP A 11 0.25 -12.68 6.94
N GLU A 12 -0.37 -12.45 8.07
CA GLU A 12 -1.80 -12.18 8.18
C GLU A 12 -2.01 -10.66 8.18
N VAL A 13 -2.52 -10.10 7.08
CA VAL A 13 -2.75 -8.67 6.95
C VAL A 13 -4.24 -8.34 7.08
N PRO A 14 -4.62 -7.23 7.74
CA PRO A 14 -6.00 -6.77 7.74
C PRO A 14 -6.41 -6.35 6.31
N VAL A 15 -7.63 -6.67 5.90
CA VAL A 15 -8.11 -6.44 4.53
C VAL A 15 -8.28 -4.97 4.17
N ILE A 16 -8.29 -4.06 5.15
CA ILE A 16 -8.26 -2.61 4.93
C ILE A 16 -7.02 -2.02 5.58
N GLY A 17 -6.17 -1.45 4.74
CA GLY A 17 -5.05 -0.59 5.11
C GLY A 17 -5.42 0.89 5.01
N LEU A 18 -4.43 1.78 5.12
CA LEU A 18 -4.56 3.22 4.93
C LEU A 18 -3.54 3.70 3.90
N GLY A 19 -4.02 4.28 2.78
CA GLY A 19 -3.20 5.01 1.83
C GLY A 19 -3.04 6.47 2.26
N THR A 20 -1.94 7.10 1.84
CA THR A 20 -1.62 8.50 2.22
C THR A 20 -1.60 9.47 1.04
N TRP A 21 -1.75 8.99 -0.18
CA TRP A 21 -1.71 9.83 -1.37
C TRP A 21 -2.78 10.91 -1.35
N GLN A 22 -2.37 12.16 -1.60
CA GLN A 22 -3.21 13.38 -1.60
C GLN A 22 -3.85 13.75 -0.26
N THR A 23 -3.69 12.96 0.79
CA THR A 23 -4.39 13.17 2.07
C THR A 23 -3.46 13.48 3.22
N PHE A 24 -2.18 13.08 3.15
CA PHE A 24 -1.19 13.29 4.20
C PHE A 24 -0.08 14.28 3.83
N ASP A 25 -0.09 14.89 2.65
CA ASP A 25 0.78 16.04 2.35
C ASP A 25 0.19 17.31 2.98
N VAL A 26 0.28 17.41 4.30
CA VAL A 26 -0.36 18.47 5.09
C VAL A 26 0.66 19.23 5.93
N GLY A 27 0.35 20.51 6.23
CA GLY A 27 1.14 21.33 7.15
C GLY A 27 0.92 20.97 8.61
N ALA A 28 1.68 21.65 9.49
CA ALA A 28 1.65 21.39 10.93
C ALA A 28 0.24 21.53 11.55
N GLU A 29 -0.56 22.44 10.99
CA GLU A 29 -1.93 22.73 11.43
C GLU A 29 -2.91 21.57 11.23
N SER A 30 -2.62 20.68 10.28
CA SER A 30 -3.48 19.54 9.95
C SER A 30 -2.92 18.18 10.38
N GLN A 31 -1.74 18.13 11.00
CA GLN A 31 -1.14 16.88 11.46
C GLN A 31 -1.92 16.22 12.60
N ALA A 32 -2.62 17.02 13.42
CA ALA A 32 -3.53 16.47 14.44
C ALA A 32 -4.65 15.64 13.81
N LEU A 33 -5.23 16.14 12.72
CA LEU A 33 -6.28 15.41 11.98
C LEU A 33 -5.76 14.14 11.33
N ALA A 34 -4.54 14.17 10.75
CA ALA A 34 -3.90 12.97 10.22
C ALA A 34 -3.67 11.91 11.32
N ARG A 35 -3.33 12.35 12.54
CA ARG A 35 -3.22 11.46 13.70
C ARG A 35 -4.57 10.85 14.09
N GLU A 36 -5.65 11.64 14.13
CA GLU A 36 -7.00 11.14 14.39
C GLU A 36 -7.43 10.09 13.35
N VAL A 37 -7.11 10.29 12.07
CA VAL A 37 -7.36 9.28 11.04
C VAL A 37 -6.61 7.98 11.35
N VAL A 38 -5.33 8.07 11.72
CA VAL A 38 -4.54 6.88 12.11
C VAL A 38 -5.12 6.23 13.35
N ASP A 39 -5.55 7.01 14.36
CA ASP A 39 -6.17 6.50 15.59
C ASP A 39 -7.41 5.66 15.25
N VAL A 40 -8.32 6.19 14.44
CA VAL A 40 -9.56 5.52 14.04
C VAL A 40 -9.28 4.19 13.33
N VAL A 41 -8.41 4.19 12.32
CA VAL A 41 -8.14 2.96 11.57
C VAL A 41 -7.37 1.93 12.41
N TRP A 42 -6.49 2.39 13.30
CA TRP A 42 -5.73 1.55 14.21
C TRP A 42 -6.64 0.79 15.19
N GLU A 43 -7.56 1.51 15.84
CA GLU A 43 -8.54 0.94 16.77
C GLU A 43 -9.45 -0.09 16.08
N ALA A 44 -9.75 0.12 14.79
CA ALA A 44 -10.51 -0.84 13.99
C ALA A 44 -9.70 -2.07 13.55
N GLY A 45 -8.37 -2.09 13.80
CA GLY A 45 -7.49 -3.22 13.51
C GLY A 45 -6.64 -3.10 12.25
N THR A 46 -6.65 -1.96 11.56
CA THR A 46 -5.69 -1.68 10.47
C THR A 46 -4.27 -1.70 11.00
N ARG A 47 -3.36 -2.33 10.24
CA ARG A 47 -1.93 -2.37 10.54
C ARG A 47 -1.07 -2.03 9.32
N LEU A 48 -1.59 -2.09 8.10
CA LEU A 48 -0.88 -1.75 6.87
C LEU A 48 -1.13 -0.29 6.48
N PHE A 49 -0.03 0.46 6.30
CA PHE A 49 -0.02 1.88 5.95
C PHE A 49 0.84 2.09 4.71
N ASP A 50 0.27 2.69 3.66
CA ASP A 50 0.96 2.89 2.38
C ASP A 50 1.30 4.35 2.15
N SER A 51 2.56 4.61 1.80
CA SER A 51 3.06 5.95 1.47
C SER A 51 4.05 5.91 0.30
N SER A 52 4.66 7.05 -0.02
CA SER A 52 5.69 7.18 -1.05
C SER A 52 6.46 8.49 -0.89
N PRO A 53 7.77 8.54 -1.23
CA PRO A 53 8.53 9.78 -1.24
C PRO A 53 7.97 10.82 -2.21
N MET A 54 7.26 10.41 -3.27
CA MET A 54 6.62 11.34 -4.20
C MET A 54 5.31 11.97 -3.69
N TYR A 55 4.86 11.64 -2.48
CA TYR A 55 3.61 12.17 -1.90
C TYR A 55 3.86 13.40 -1.00
N GLY A 56 4.86 14.22 -1.32
CA GLY A 56 5.22 15.38 -0.52
C GLY A 56 5.68 14.99 0.89
N ARG A 57 5.03 15.55 1.92
CA ARG A 57 5.35 15.28 3.34
C ARG A 57 4.65 14.05 3.91
N ALA A 58 3.94 13.27 3.10
CA ALA A 58 3.09 12.20 3.60
C ALA A 58 3.85 11.18 4.44
N GLN A 59 5.11 10.85 4.11
CA GLN A 59 5.91 9.92 4.89
C GLN A 59 6.23 10.45 6.29
N GLN A 60 6.64 11.70 6.39
CA GLN A 60 6.96 12.38 7.66
C GLN A 60 5.68 12.51 8.52
N VAL A 61 4.56 12.88 7.91
CA VAL A 61 3.27 13.00 8.60
C VAL A 61 2.78 11.64 9.10
N LEU A 62 2.91 10.59 8.29
CA LEU A 62 2.56 9.22 8.70
C LEU A 62 3.44 8.74 9.85
N ALA A 63 4.76 8.92 9.76
CA ALA A 63 5.70 8.53 10.83
C ALA A 63 5.34 9.21 12.15
N GLY A 64 5.06 10.53 12.12
CA GLY A 64 4.61 11.28 13.28
C GLY A 64 3.24 10.83 13.83
N ALA A 65 2.30 10.46 12.95
CA ALA A 65 0.99 9.98 13.35
C ALA A 65 1.02 8.56 13.96
N LEU A 66 1.88 7.69 13.44
CA LEU A 66 2.10 6.34 14.01
C LEU A 66 2.72 6.40 15.41
N GLY A 67 3.74 7.24 15.63
CA GLY A 67 4.41 7.31 16.91
C GLY A 67 4.89 5.96 17.42
N GLN A 68 4.53 5.58 18.64
CA GLN A 68 4.90 4.29 19.24
C GLN A 68 4.26 3.07 18.54
N ARG A 69 3.17 3.26 17.79
CA ARG A 69 2.52 2.19 17.01
C ARG A 69 3.37 1.70 15.85
N ARG A 70 4.45 2.44 15.51
CA ARG A 70 5.37 2.08 14.43
C ARG A 70 5.94 0.66 14.58
N GLU A 71 6.16 0.19 15.78
CA GLU A 71 6.72 -1.15 16.05
C GLU A 71 5.78 -2.28 15.57
N GLU A 72 4.46 -2.05 15.61
CA GLU A 72 3.44 -3.01 15.20
C GLU A 72 2.85 -2.71 13.81
N ALA A 73 3.20 -1.57 13.21
CA ALA A 73 2.71 -1.17 11.89
C ALA A 73 3.48 -1.88 10.78
N ILE A 74 2.76 -2.25 9.73
CA ILE A 74 3.31 -2.68 8.45
C ILE A 74 3.34 -1.45 7.55
N VAL A 75 4.52 -0.87 7.35
CA VAL A 75 4.71 0.26 6.44
C VAL A 75 5.08 -0.25 5.06
N ALA A 76 4.24 0.04 4.09
CA ALA A 76 4.51 -0.13 2.68
C ALA A 76 4.91 1.24 2.10
N THR A 77 6.14 1.36 1.59
CA THR A 77 6.59 2.57 0.92
C THR A 77 7.24 2.25 -0.42
N LYS A 78 7.92 3.22 -1.06
CA LYS A 78 8.30 3.07 -2.45
C LYS A 78 9.62 3.78 -2.77
N ILE A 79 10.37 3.25 -3.73
CA ILE A 79 11.47 3.94 -4.41
C ILE A 79 10.95 4.49 -5.74
N TRP A 80 11.13 5.78 -5.98
CA TRP A 80 10.70 6.43 -7.22
C TRP A 80 11.75 7.41 -7.73
N THR A 81 12.67 6.93 -8.53
CA THR A 81 13.66 7.73 -9.25
C THR A 81 14.43 6.83 -10.22
N PRO A 82 14.93 7.34 -11.35
CA PRO A 82 15.86 6.59 -12.21
C PRO A 82 17.32 6.67 -11.74
N SER A 83 17.62 7.43 -10.69
CA SER A 83 18.97 7.62 -10.15
C SER A 83 19.24 6.68 -8.98
N ALA A 84 20.19 5.77 -9.09
CA ALA A 84 20.56 4.87 -8.00
C ALA A 84 21.03 5.61 -6.74
N ALA A 85 21.71 6.74 -6.89
CA ALA A 85 22.15 7.54 -5.73
C ALA A 85 20.96 8.16 -5.00
N GLU A 86 19.96 8.67 -5.75
CA GLU A 86 18.74 9.23 -5.18
C GLU A 86 17.84 8.12 -4.59
N ALA A 87 17.79 6.93 -5.23
CA ALA A 87 17.06 5.79 -4.68
C ALA A 87 17.58 5.40 -3.29
N ARG A 88 18.89 5.36 -3.11
CA ARG A 88 19.51 5.12 -1.80
C ARG A 88 19.21 6.23 -0.81
N ALA A 89 19.24 7.49 -1.24
CA ALA A 89 18.88 8.61 -0.38
C ALA A 89 17.42 8.58 0.07
N GLN A 90 16.48 8.21 -0.83
CA GLN A 90 15.07 7.99 -0.47
C GLN A 90 14.92 6.89 0.57
N PHE A 91 15.62 5.77 0.37
CA PHE A 91 15.60 4.65 1.31
C PHE A 91 16.21 5.00 2.67
N ASP A 92 17.34 5.70 2.70
CA ASP A 92 17.97 6.18 3.94
C ASP A 92 17.04 7.12 4.72
N GLU A 93 16.30 8.00 4.01
CA GLU A 93 15.28 8.84 4.64
C GLU A 93 14.16 8.00 5.24
N GLN A 94 13.67 6.99 4.54
CA GLN A 94 12.65 6.06 5.04
C GLN A 94 13.12 5.32 6.28
N LEU A 95 14.36 4.83 6.28
CA LEU A 95 14.96 4.21 7.47
C LEU A 95 15.07 5.19 8.64
N GLY A 96 15.39 6.46 8.35
CA GLY A 96 15.39 7.53 9.36
C GLY A 96 14.01 7.80 9.96
N LEU A 97 12.95 7.69 9.16
CA LEU A 97 11.56 7.91 9.59
C LEU A 97 10.97 6.69 10.32
N TYR A 98 11.27 5.50 9.83
CA TYR A 98 10.56 4.27 10.22
C TYR A 98 11.43 3.25 10.96
N GLY A 99 12.76 3.40 10.94
CA GLY A 99 13.71 2.44 11.50
C GLY A 99 13.95 1.22 10.59
N ARG A 100 12.91 0.70 9.99
CA ARG A 100 12.90 -0.38 8.98
C ARG A 100 11.70 -0.19 8.06
N VAL A 101 11.64 -0.93 6.96
CA VAL A 101 10.50 -0.91 6.02
C VAL A 101 9.99 -2.33 5.85
N GLU A 102 8.72 -2.56 6.11
CA GLU A 102 8.14 -3.90 5.98
C GLU A 102 7.91 -4.28 4.52
N ILE A 103 7.43 -3.35 3.67
CA ILE A 103 7.23 -3.60 2.24
C ILE A 103 7.85 -2.44 1.44
N GLU A 104 9.00 -2.68 0.82
CA GLU A 104 9.61 -1.70 -0.08
C GLU A 104 9.22 -2.00 -1.52
N GLN A 105 8.63 -1.02 -2.22
CA GLN A 105 8.08 -1.22 -3.55
C GLN A 105 8.83 -0.39 -4.61
N ILE A 106 9.06 -0.97 -5.78
CA ILE A 106 9.55 -0.24 -6.95
C ILE A 106 8.36 0.48 -7.59
N HIS A 107 8.32 1.81 -7.42
CA HIS A 107 7.21 2.65 -7.85
C HIS A 107 7.20 2.83 -9.36
N ASN A 108 6.08 2.48 -10.00
CA ASN A 108 5.87 2.56 -11.43
C ASN A 108 6.97 1.85 -12.24
N LEU A 109 7.56 0.78 -11.68
CA LEU A 109 8.60 -0.04 -12.28
C LEU A 109 9.89 0.72 -12.65
N VAL A 110 10.06 1.95 -12.16
CA VAL A 110 11.23 2.78 -12.48
C VAL A 110 12.50 2.13 -11.93
N GLY A 111 13.44 1.81 -12.81
CA GLY A 111 14.74 1.25 -12.44
C GLY A 111 14.70 -0.17 -11.86
N TRP A 112 13.62 -0.92 -12.01
CA TRP A 112 13.42 -2.19 -11.33
C TRP A 112 14.55 -3.22 -11.54
N ARG A 113 15.16 -3.26 -12.75
CA ARG A 113 16.28 -4.18 -13.04
C ARG A 113 17.53 -3.89 -12.21
N GLU A 114 17.76 -2.62 -11.90
CA GLU A 114 18.87 -2.16 -11.08
C GLU A 114 18.54 -2.27 -9.58
N TYR A 115 17.29 -1.98 -9.21
CA TYR A 115 16.93 -1.90 -7.80
C TYR A 115 16.63 -3.26 -7.16
N LEU A 116 16.14 -4.25 -7.91
CA LEU A 116 15.87 -5.57 -7.34
C LEU A 116 17.09 -6.20 -6.65
N PRO A 117 18.29 -6.28 -7.28
CA PRO A 117 19.47 -6.83 -6.60
C PRO A 117 19.82 -6.10 -5.31
N TRP A 118 19.75 -4.77 -5.32
CA TRP A 118 20.02 -3.96 -4.15
C TRP A 118 18.96 -4.14 -3.06
N LEU A 119 17.68 -4.16 -3.38
CA LEU A 119 16.62 -4.39 -2.39
C LEU A 119 16.71 -5.80 -1.78
N GLU A 120 17.20 -6.78 -2.52
CA GLU A 120 17.51 -8.11 -1.97
C GLU A 120 18.65 -8.04 -0.94
N GLU A 121 19.71 -7.24 -1.20
CA GLU A 121 20.76 -7.00 -0.21
C GLU A 121 20.22 -6.30 1.05
N GLU A 122 19.29 -5.34 0.88
CA GLU A 122 18.64 -4.65 1.99
C GLU A 122 17.74 -5.59 2.80
N ARG A 123 17.05 -6.51 2.13
CA ARG A 123 16.26 -7.57 2.77
C ARG A 123 17.14 -8.56 3.55
N ASP A 124 18.21 -9.00 2.96
CA ASP A 124 19.18 -9.90 3.62
C ASP A 124 19.83 -9.23 4.85
N ALA A 125 19.97 -7.91 4.83
CA ALA A 125 20.45 -7.12 5.96
C ALA A 125 19.35 -6.82 7.02
N GLY A 126 18.11 -7.27 6.79
CA GLY A 126 16.98 -7.10 7.73
C GLY A 126 16.43 -5.67 7.80
N ARG A 127 16.68 -4.83 6.78
CA ARG A 127 16.13 -3.47 6.69
C ARG A 127 14.83 -3.39 5.92
N VAL A 128 14.56 -4.39 5.07
CA VAL A 128 13.31 -4.62 4.33
C VAL A 128 12.86 -6.04 4.62
N ASP A 129 11.56 -6.25 4.81
CA ASP A 129 11.03 -7.61 4.97
C ASP A 129 10.56 -8.19 3.62
N LEU A 130 9.77 -7.42 2.85
CA LEU A 130 9.20 -7.83 1.58
C LEU A 130 9.51 -6.81 0.48
N ILE A 131 9.76 -7.30 -0.73
CA ILE A 131 9.98 -6.47 -1.92
C ILE A 131 8.70 -6.48 -2.76
N GLY A 132 8.25 -5.30 -3.19
CA GLY A 132 7.09 -5.15 -4.04
C GLY A 132 7.36 -4.40 -5.34
N ALA A 133 6.38 -4.45 -6.24
CA ALA A 133 6.34 -3.63 -7.45
C ALA A 133 4.94 -3.05 -7.66
N THR A 134 4.88 -1.82 -8.17
CA THR A 134 3.59 -1.14 -8.38
C THR A 134 3.55 -0.43 -9.72
N HIS A 135 2.40 -0.44 -10.35
CA HIS A 135 2.10 0.45 -11.47
C HIS A 135 0.62 0.80 -11.53
N TYR A 136 0.33 2.08 -11.80
CA TYR A 136 -1.06 2.58 -11.84
C TYR A 136 -1.75 2.42 -13.19
N SER A 137 -1.00 2.16 -14.27
CA SER A 137 -1.55 2.11 -15.63
C SER A 137 -1.55 0.70 -16.21
N PRO A 138 -2.67 0.26 -16.81
CA PRO A 138 -2.72 -1.03 -17.52
C PRO A 138 -1.73 -1.14 -18.68
N SER A 139 -1.27 -0.02 -19.27
CA SER A 139 -0.28 -0.03 -20.35
C SER A 139 1.09 -0.58 -19.94
N ALA A 140 1.37 -0.64 -18.64
CA ALA A 140 2.62 -1.21 -18.11
C ALA A 140 2.47 -2.66 -17.61
N PHE A 141 1.32 -3.29 -17.81
CA PHE A 141 1.09 -4.64 -17.30
C PHE A 141 1.99 -5.70 -17.95
N ASP A 142 2.45 -5.50 -19.19
CA ASP A 142 3.43 -6.40 -19.81
C ASP A 142 4.76 -6.38 -19.03
N GLU A 143 5.24 -5.19 -18.65
CA GLU A 143 6.45 -5.05 -17.85
C GLU A 143 6.24 -5.50 -16.39
N LEU A 144 5.05 -5.24 -15.82
CA LEU A 144 4.72 -5.73 -14.47
C LEU A 144 4.73 -7.26 -14.42
N GLU A 145 4.17 -7.95 -15.43
CA GLU A 145 4.25 -9.41 -15.54
C GLU A 145 5.69 -9.91 -15.65
N GLU A 146 6.56 -9.20 -16.43
CA GLU A 146 7.99 -9.52 -16.49
C GLU A 146 8.61 -9.51 -15.08
N VAL A 147 8.36 -8.44 -14.31
CA VAL A 147 8.84 -8.33 -12.92
C VAL A 147 8.30 -9.45 -12.05
N MET A 148 7.00 -9.71 -12.08
CA MET A 148 6.35 -10.79 -11.31
C MET A 148 6.99 -12.15 -11.61
N ARG A 149 7.24 -12.47 -12.89
CA ARG A 149 7.82 -13.74 -13.33
C ARG A 149 9.30 -13.91 -12.96
N THR A 150 9.98 -12.85 -12.52
CA THR A 150 11.35 -13.00 -11.96
C THR A 150 11.38 -13.87 -10.72
N GLY A 151 10.25 -13.98 -9.99
CA GLY A 151 10.16 -14.65 -8.70
C GLY A 151 10.85 -13.91 -7.55
N ARG A 152 11.32 -12.67 -7.79
CA ARG A 152 12.14 -11.87 -6.85
C ARG A 152 11.33 -10.89 -6.00
N ILE A 153 10.03 -10.67 -6.31
CA ILE A 153 9.14 -9.82 -5.54
C ILE A 153 8.12 -10.64 -4.77
N ASP A 154 7.64 -10.11 -3.67
CA ASP A 154 6.69 -10.75 -2.74
C ASP A 154 5.30 -10.14 -2.84
N ALA A 155 5.19 -8.90 -3.36
CA ALA A 155 3.93 -8.18 -3.44
C ALA A 155 3.80 -7.35 -4.72
N ILE A 156 2.57 -7.09 -5.12
CA ILE A 156 2.21 -6.11 -6.15
C ILE A 156 1.19 -5.12 -5.62
N GLN A 157 1.20 -3.91 -6.20
CA GLN A 157 0.18 -2.90 -5.95
C GLN A 157 -0.35 -2.35 -7.26
N VAL A 158 -1.65 -2.51 -7.50
CA VAL A 158 -2.34 -2.12 -8.74
C VAL A 158 -3.69 -1.46 -8.45
N PRO A 159 -4.22 -0.60 -9.36
CA PRO A 159 -5.58 -0.10 -9.25
C PRO A 159 -6.58 -1.25 -9.34
N TYR A 160 -7.57 -1.22 -8.45
CA TYR A 160 -8.67 -2.16 -8.53
C TYR A 160 -9.96 -1.59 -7.92
N ASN A 161 -10.93 -1.33 -8.77
CA ASN A 161 -12.26 -0.84 -8.42
C ASN A 161 -13.25 -1.17 -9.58
N PRO A 162 -14.56 -0.96 -9.45
CA PRO A 162 -15.54 -1.32 -10.48
C PRO A 162 -15.30 -0.73 -11.88
N GLU A 163 -14.58 0.38 -11.98
CA GLU A 163 -14.27 1.06 -13.25
C GLU A 163 -12.82 0.84 -13.74
N GLU A 164 -11.93 0.30 -12.88
CA GLU A 164 -10.54 -0.05 -13.19
C GLU A 164 -10.32 -1.56 -12.95
N ARG A 165 -10.77 -2.39 -13.91
CA ARG A 165 -10.81 -3.86 -13.79
C ARG A 165 -9.75 -4.60 -14.63
N ASP A 166 -8.84 -3.88 -15.28
CA ASP A 166 -7.88 -4.50 -16.21
C ASP A 166 -6.98 -5.54 -15.53
N ALA A 167 -6.69 -5.37 -14.23
CA ALA A 167 -5.91 -6.32 -13.46
C ALA A 167 -6.56 -7.72 -13.35
N GLU A 168 -7.88 -7.84 -13.44
CA GLU A 168 -8.61 -9.11 -13.34
C GLU A 168 -8.22 -10.13 -14.41
N LYS A 169 -7.84 -9.66 -15.59
CA LYS A 169 -7.60 -10.52 -16.75
C LYS A 169 -6.25 -11.23 -16.71
N ARG A 170 -5.24 -10.56 -16.15
CA ARG A 170 -3.84 -11.03 -16.24
C ARG A 170 -3.10 -10.95 -14.92
N ILE A 171 -3.15 -9.80 -14.25
CA ILE A 171 -2.30 -9.50 -13.09
C ILE A 171 -2.76 -10.27 -11.85
N LEU A 172 -4.06 -10.23 -11.53
CA LEU A 172 -4.58 -10.96 -10.36
C LEU A 172 -4.47 -12.48 -10.52
N PRO A 173 -4.77 -13.09 -11.71
CA PRO A 173 -4.51 -14.52 -11.92
C PRO A 173 -3.03 -14.89 -11.75
N LEU A 174 -2.11 -14.09 -12.32
CA LEU A 174 -0.68 -14.35 -12.21
C LEU A 174 -0.18 -14.15 -10.76
N ALA A 175 -0.69 -13.16 -10.04
CA ALA A 175 -0.36 -12.97 -8.64
C ALA A 175 -0.79 -14.17 -7.78
N ALA A 176 -1.98 -14.74 -8.05
CA ALA A 176 -2.45 -15.95 -7.39
C ALA A 176 -1.60 -17.18 -7.75
N GLU A 177 -1.22 -17.34 -9.02
CA GLU A 177 -0.33 -18.42 -9.48
C GLU A 177 1.04 -18.38 -8.78
N LEU A 178 1.59 -17.17 -8.61
CA LEU A 178 2.92 -16.95 -8.00
C LEU A 178 2.88 -16.76 -6.49
N ASP A 179 1.70 -16.86 -5.87
CA ASP A 179 1.46 -16.64 -4.43
C ASP A 179 2.01 -15.28 -3.95
N LEU A 180 1.74 -14.20 -4.71
CA LEU A 180 2.13 -12.83 -4.37
C LEU A 180 1.06 -12.12 -3.54
N GLY A 181 1.49 -11.29 -2.59
CA GLY A 181 0.61 -10.35 -1.90
C GLY A 181 0.04 -9.30 -2.87
N VAL A 182 -1.25 -9.00 -2.78
CA VAL A 182 -1.91 -7.99 -3.64
C VAL A 182 -2.46 -6.85 -2.81
N ILE A 183 -1.98 -5.64 -3.10
CA ILE A 183 -2.48 -4.38 -2.54
C ILE A 183 -3.32 -3.68 -3.62
N ALA A 184 -4.60 -3.47 -3.36
CA ALA A 184 -5.48 -2.72 -4.24
C ALA A 184 -5.38 -1.22 -3.93
N MET A 185 -4.76 -0.44 -4.82
CA MET A 185 -4.79 1.01 -4.76
C MET A 185 -6.02 1.57 -5.48
N ARG A 186 -6.39 2.82 -5.18
CA ARG A 186 -7.57 3.50 -5.72
C ARG A 186 -8.89 2.72 -5.59
N PRO A 187 -9.15 2.03 -4.47
CA PRO A 187 -10.40 1.28 -4.34
C PRO A 187 -11.64 2.21 -4.42
N LEU A 188 -11.47 3.49 -4.15
CA LEU A 188 -12.52 4.53 -4.25
C LEU A 188 -12.42 5.38 -5.54
N GLY A 189 -11.60 4.97 -6.54
CA GLY A 189 -11.35 5.75 -7.75
C GLY A 189 -10.75 7.13 -7.47
N ALA A 190 -9.82 7.24 -6.53
CA ALA A 190 -9.31 8.53 -6.02
C ALA A 190 -10.44 9.48 -5.54
N GLY A 191 -11.52 8.95 -4.99
CA GLY A 191 -12.69 9.68 -4.51
C GLY A 191 -13.77 9.92 -5.58
N ALA A 192 -13.45 9.81 -6.86
CA ALA A 192 -14.39 10.14 -7.95
C ALA A 192 -15.63 9.21 -7.99
N LEU A 193 -15.49 7.97 -7.50
CA LEU A 193 -16.56 6.98 -7.54
C LEU A 193 -17.50 7.04 -6.33
N VAL A 194 -17.10 7.72 -5.25
CA VAL A 194 -17.82 7.70 -3.96
C VAL A 194 -19.25 8.24 -4.09
N ASN A 195 -19.45 9.32 -4.85
CA ASN A 195 -20.79 9.90 -5.03
C ASN A 195 -21.74 8.97 -5.80
N ARG A 196 -21.21 8.08 -6.64
CA ARG A 196 -22.02 7.17 -7.47
C ARG A 196 -22.32 5.85 -6.77
N TYR A 197 -21.35 5.31 -6.05
CA TYR A 197 -21.42 3.92 -5.52
C TYR A 197 -21.42 3.86 -3.99
N GLY A 198 -20.94 4.92 -3.30
CA GLY A 198 -20.67 4.88 -1.87
C GLY A 198 -19.33 4.21 -1.54
N ALA A 199 -18.60 4.73 -0.55
CA ALA A 199 -17.28 4.22 -0.18
C ALA A 199 -17.34 2.78 0.33
N THR A 200 -18.32 2.46 1.17
CA THR A 200 -18.52 1.13 1.74
C THR A 200 -18.74 0.07 0.65
N GLU A 201 -19.59 0.36 -0.33
CA GLU A 201 -19.90 -0.59 -1.40
C GLU A 201 -18.72 -0.78 -2.36
N LEU A 202 -17.94 0.28 -2.61
CA LEU A 202 -16.70 0.19 -3.40
C LEU A 202 -15.68 -0.72 -2.71
N LEU A 203 -15.48 -0.57 -1.40
CA LEU A 203 -14.55 -1.39 -0.63
C LEU A 203 -15.00 -2.84 -0.53
N LYS A 204 -16.30 -3.09 -0.29
CA LYS A 204 -16.86 -4.44 -0.33
C LYS A 204 -16.66 -5.08 -1.69
N TRP A 205 -16.90 -4.34 -2.76
CA TRP A 205 -16.69 -4.82 -4.13
C TRP A 205 -15.22 -5.17 -4.36
N THR A 206 -14.28 -4.27 -4.04
CA THR A 206 -12.84 -4.53 -4.18
C THR A 206 -12.41 -5.77 -3.40
N LEU A 207 -12.91 -5.94 -2.17
CA LEU A 207 -12.56 -7.07 -1.30
C LEU A 207 -13.35 -8.35 -1.62
N SER A 208 -14.36 -8.31 -2.49
CA SER A 208 -15.07 -9.51 -2.94
C SER A 208 -14.21 -10.43 -3.82
N ASP A 209 -13.14 -9.90 -4.41
CA ASP A 209 -12.13 -10.71 -5.07
C ASP A 209 -11.10 -11.17 -4.03
N GLU A 210 -11.10 -12.47 -3.73
CA GLU A 210 -10.22 -13.07 -2.72
C GLU A 210 -8.72 -12.99 -3.08
N ARG A 211 -8.38 -12.68 -4.34
CA ARG A 211 -7.00 -12.45 -4.78
C ARG A 211 -6.48 -11.08 -4.32
N VAL A 212 -7.36 -10.16 -3.93
CA VAL A 212 -6.99 -8.90 -3.29
C VAL A 212 -6.85 -9.13 -1.80
N HIS A 213 -5.64 -8.93 -1.26
CA HIS A 213 -5.36 -9.18 0.14
C HIS A 213 -5.67 -7.96 1.02
N VAL A 214 -5.39 -6.74 0.51
CA VAL A 214 -5.65 -5.51 1.23
C VAL A 214 -6.03 -4.38 0.27
N ALA A 215 -7.07 -3.61 0.61
CA ALA A 215 -7.43 -2.36 -0.04
C ALA A 215 -6.90 -1.17 0.78
N ILE A 216 -6.35 -0.15 0.12
CA ILE A 216 -5.74 1.02 0.76
C ILE A 216 -6.49 2.32 0.42
N PRO A 217 -7.74 2.53 0.91
CA PRO A 217 -8.39 3.82 0.76
C PRO A 217 -7.60 4.90 1.49
N ALA A 218 -7.58 6.12 0.91
CA ALA A 218 -6.95 7.29 1.52
C ALA A 218 -8.03 8.30 1.93
N THR A 219 -7.84 8.95 3.08
CA THR A 219 -8.72 10.04 3.55
C THR A 219 -7.98 10.92 4.55
N SER A 220 -8.37 12.19 4.61
CA SER A 220 -7.99 13.14 5.66
C SER A 220 -9.10 13.40 6.69
N ASN A 221 -10.24 12.68 6.58
CA ASN A 221 -11.40 12.84 7.46
C ASN A 221 -11.58 11.58 8.33
N PRO A 222 -11.56 11.69 9.68
CA PRO A 222 -11.76 10.56 10.59
C PRO A 222 -13.11 9.84 10.43
N GLU A 223 -14.19 10.56 10.09
CA GLU A 223 -15.50 9.95 9.85
C GLU A 223 -15.48 9.06 8.60
N HIS A 224 -14.80 9.51 7.54
CA HIS A 224 -14.59 8.69 6.34
C HIS A 224 -13.69 7.50 6.64
N ALA A 225 -12.66 7.67 7.48
CA ALA A 225 -11.81 6.57 7.93
C ALA A 225 -12.63 5.50 8.66
N GLN A 226 -13.52 5.92 9.58
CA GLN A 226 -14.44 5.00 10.28
C GLN A 226 -15.38 4.28 9.30
N ALA A 227 -15.95 4.99 8.33
CA ALA A 227 -16.80 4.38 7.31
C ALA A 227 -16.03 3.35 6.45
N ASN A 228 -14.79 3.67 6.07
CA ASN A 228 -13.94 2.78 5.29
C ASN A 228 -13.63 1.47 6.06
N VAL A 229 -13.21 1.55 7.31
CA VAL A 229 -12.89 0.33 8.08
C VAL A 229 -14.12 -0.49 8.44
N SER A 230 -15.28 0.15 8.56
CA SER A 230 -16.57 -0.54 8.77
C SER A 230 -17.04 -1.35 7.55
N ALA A 231 -16.48 -1.10 6.37
CA ALA A 231 -16.73 -1.88 5.15
C ALA A 231 -16.06 -3.27 5.18
N ALA A 232 -15.07 -3.47 6.05
CA ALA A 232 -14.36 -4.74 6.14
C ALA A 232 -15.29 -5.88 6.56
N PRO A 233 -15.21 -7.05 5.92
CA PRO A 233 -15.88 -8.24 6.44
C PRO A 233 -15.45 -8.51 7.88
N GLY A 234 -16.41 -8.91 8.73
CA GLY A 234 -16.15 -9.20 10.15
C GLY A 234 -15.84 -7.96 11.03
N ALA A 235 -16.05 -6.74 10.53
CA ALA A 235 -16.03 -5.55 11.38
C ALA A 235 -17.18 -5.65 12.41
N GLN A 236 -16.85 -5.46 13.68
CA GLN A 236 -17.90 -5.31 14.71
C GLN A 236 -18.53 -3.92 14.52
N THR A 237 -19.83 -3.90 14.30
CA THR A 237 -20.67 -2.68 14.27
C THR A 237 -20.87 -2.13 15.67
#